data_f0a82bef2923594e6428144f94837785
#
_entry.id   f0a82bef2923594e6428144f94837785
#
_cell.length_a   1.000
_cell.length_b   1.000
_cell.length_c   1.000
_cell.angle_alpha   90.00
_cell.angle_beta   90.00
_cell.angle_gamma   90.00
#
_symmetry.space_group_name_H-M   'P 1'
#
loop_
_entity.id
_entity.type
_entity.pdbx_description
1 polymer ?
#
loop_
_entity_poly.entity_id
_entity_poly.type
_entity_poly.pdbx_seq_one_letter_code
_entity_poly.pdbx_strand_id
1 'polypeptide(L)'
;NESQASAEGVQNNSNNTGAVQVDVPSEYKNKLRYPRYDGHNYNTSGSYPFGQCTWYAFNRMDQIGKPVDDFMGNGGEWGYKGKALGYKVTNKPKVGTAISFPPGSFGSDPVYGHVAFVEVVNADGTLLVSECNVVNPGSGTISYRVVPTSIANIASYVE
;
A
#
# COMPACT_ATOMS: atom_id res chain seq x y z
N ASN A 1 10.66 2.60 8.70
CA ASN A 1 9.76 2.58 9.80
C ASN A 1 9.08 1.24 10.01
N GLU A 2 8.50 0.66 9.01
CA GLU A 2 7.77 -0.58 9.19
C GLU A 2 8.39 -1.74 8.47
N SER A 3 9.57 -1.57 7.94
CA SER A 3 10.12 -2.56 7.02
C SER A 3 10.44 -3.89 7.67
N GLN A 4 10.88 -3.85 8.91
CA GLN A 4 11.40 -5.07 9.49
C GLN A 4 10.33 -6.01 9.97
N ALA A 5 9.15 -5.53 10.14
CA ALA A 5 8.10 -6.38 10.68
C ALA A 5 7.61 -7.42 9.69
N SER A 6 7.99 -7.27 8.44
CA SER A 6 7.45 -8.14 7.42
C SER A 6 7.94 -9.57 7.51
N ALA A 7 9.07 -9.79 8.17
CA ALA A 7 9.75 -11.07 8.01
C ALA A 7 9.05 -12.23 8.66
N GLU A 8 8.45 -12.02 9.81
CA GLU A 8 7.98 -13.18 10.51
C GLU A 8 6.64 -13.70 10.04
N GLY A 9 5.96 -13.01 9.18
CA GLY A 9 4.72 -13.54 8.63
C GLY A 9 4.93 -14.54 7.53
N VAL A 10 6.15 -14.83 7.21
CA VAL A 10 6.47 -15.52 5.97
C VAL A 10 6.29 -17.02 6.04
N GLN A 11 6.66 -17.60 7.14
CA GLN A 11 7.12 -18.95 7.16
C GLN A 11 6.11 -19.99 6.79
N ASN A 12 4.88 -19.77 7.10
CA ASN A 12 3.90 -20.82 7.00
C ASN A 12 2.88 -20.61 5.90
N ASN A 13 3.17 -19.72 4.99
CA ASN A 13 2.16 -19.35 4.00
C ASN A 13 2.73 -19.57 2.60
N SER A 14 1.97 -20.26 1.76
CA SER A 14 2.40 -20.55 0.39
C SER A 14 2.59 -19.28 -0.44
N ASN A 15 1.99 -18.16 -0.02
CA ASN A 15 2.15 -16.87 -0.69
C ASN A 15 3.26 -16.02 -0.09
N ASN A 16 4.04 -16.57 0.85
CA ASN A 16 5.13 -15.87 1.50
C ASN A 16 4.70 -14.52 2.08
N THR A 17 3.60 -14.52 2.84
CA THR A 17 3.11 -13.27 3.43
C THR A 17 4.18 -12.60 4.27
N GLY A 18 4.30 -11.29 4.11
CA GLY A 18 5.22 -10.47 4.86
C GLY A 18 6.62 -10.37 4.28
N ALA A 19 7.04 -11.26 3.40
CA ALA A 19 8.37 -11.18 2.80
C ALA A 19 8.46 -9.98 1.87
N VAL A 20 9.51 -9.16 2.04
CA VAL A 20 9.72 -7.95 1.26
C VAL A 20 10.59 -8.26 0.05
N GLN A 21 10.18 -7.82 -1.14
CA GLN A 21 10.97 -7.92 -2.35
C GLN A 21 11.01 -6.58 -3.07
N VAL A 22 12.17 -6.21 -3.58
CA VAL A 22 12.33 -4.95 -4.31
C VAL A 22 11.77 -5.07 -5.73
N ASP A 23 11.71 -6.27 -6.28
CA ASP A 23 11.11 -6.50 -7.59
C ASP A 23 9.78 -7.23 -7.42
N VAL A 24 8.98 -7.22 -8.48
CA VAL A 24 7.72 -7.98 -8.49
C VAL A 24 8.05 -9.45 -8.27
N PRO A 25 7.42 -10.11 -7.30
CA PRO A 25 7.63 -11.54 -7.12
C PRO A 25 7.31 -12.29 -8.41
N SER A 26 8.12 -13.31 -8.73
CA SER A 26 8.05 -13.96 -10.02
C SER A 26 6.67 -14.53 -10.33
N GLU A 27 5.97 -15.05 -9.32
CA GLU A 27 4.64 -15.63 -9.52
C GLU A 27 3.58 -14.58 -9.86
N TYR A 28 3.89 -13.28 -9.70
CA TYR A 28 2.95 -12.21 -9.98
C TYR A 28 3.26 -11.45 -11.25
N LYS A 29 4.36 -11.76 -11.94
CA LYS A 29 4.80 -10.91 -13.07
C LYS A 29 3.78 -10.78 -14.18
N ASN A 30 2.95 -11.79 -14.37
CA ASN A 30 1.91 -11.78 -15.40
C ASN A 30 0.51 -11.52 -14.84
N LYS A 31 0.41 -11.11 -13.57
CA LYS A 31 -0.88 -10.91 -12.91
C LYS A 31 -1.18 -9.47 -12.59
N LEU A 32 -0.24 -8.56 -12.83
CA LEU A 32 -0.44 -7.15 -12.52
C LEU A 32 -1.46 -6.54 -13.50
N ARG A 33 -2.48 -5.93 -12.96
CA ARG A 33 -3.53 -5.30 -13.77
C ARG A 33 -3.08 -3.96 -14.34
N TYR A 34 -2.33 -3.20 -13.56
CA TYR A 34 -1.91 -1.86 -13.93
C TYR A 34 -0.42 -1.82 -14.21
N PRO A 35 0.02 -0.91 -15.08
CA PRO A 35 1.45 -0.75 -15.31
C PRO A 35 2.16 -0.31 -14.03
N ARG A 36 3.45 -0.56 -13.96
CA ARG A 36 4.27 -0.12 -12.82
C ARG A 36 4.28 1.40 -12.77
N TYR A 37 4.71 1.92 -11.62
CA TYR A 37 4.82 3.36 -11.44
C TYR A 37 5.69 3.97 -12.55
N ASP A 38 5.17 5.04 -13.15
CA ASP A 38 5.80 5.68 -14.30
C ASP A 38 6.88 6.70 -13.91
N GLY A 39 7.09 6.93 -12.62
CA GLY A 39 8.11 7.87 -12.13
C GLY A 39 7.67 9.32 -12.10
N HIS A 40 6.48 9.65 -12.62
CA HIS A 40 6.00 11.02 -12.60
C HIS A 40 5.41 11.38 -11.23
N ASN A 41 5.74 12.57 -10.74
CA ASN A 41 5.15 13.03 -9.47
C ASN A 41 3.88 13.82 -9.74
N TYR A 42 2.75 13.17 -9.49
CA TYR A 42 1.43 13.77 -9.67
C TYR A 42 1.02 14.64 -8.47
N ASN A 43 1.77 14.58 -7.38
CA ASN A 43 1.48 15.39 -6.19
C ASN A 43 2.07 16.79 -6.35
N THR A 44 1.43 17.60 -7.18
CA THR A 44 1.95 18.91 -7.53
C THR A 44 1.91 19.90 -6.36
N SER A 45 1.03 19.67 -5.39
CA SER A 45 0.99 20.52 -4.19
C SER A 45 2.17 20.30 -3.26
N GLY A 46 2.88 19.18 -3.40
CA GLY A 46 3.97 18.84 -2.51
C GLY A 46 3.53 18.39 -1.12
N SER A 47 2.24 18.08 -0.95
CA SER A 47 1.69 17.72 0.36
C SER A 47 2.22 16.39 0.89
N TYR A 48 2.64 15.48 0.00
CA TYR A 48 3.22 14.20 0.37
C TYR A 48 4.69 14.17 0.00
N PRO A 49 5.59 14.21 0.99
CA PRO A 49 7.03 14.27 0.69
C PRO A 49 7.53 13.02 -0.04
N PHE A 50 8.48 13.23 -0.94
CA PHE A 50 9.07 12.17 -1.74
C PHE A 50 9.53 10.99 -0.88
N GLY A 51 9.24 9.79 -1.33
CA GLY A 51 9.72 8.57 -0.71
C GLY A 51 8.90 8.08 0.46
N GLN A 52 7.88 8.83 0.88
CA GLN A 52 6.97 8.39 1.93
C GLN A 52 5.95 7.42 1.36
N CYS A 53 5.32 6.65 2.25
CA CYS A 53 4.28 5.71 1.81
C CYS A 53 3.11 6.44 1.16
N THR A 54 2.74 7.60 1.69
CA THR A 54 1.65 8.42 1.17
C THR A 54 1.96 8.97 -0.21
N TRP A 55 3.20 9.41 -0.42
CA TRP A 55 3.64 9.90 -1.73
C TRP A 55 3.46 8.83 -2.80
N TYR A 56 3.89 7.62 -2.51
CA TYR A 56 3.79 6.54 -3.48
C TYR A 56 2.34 6.16 -3.77
N ALA A 57 1.56 5.95 -2.72
CA ALA A 57 0.15 5.56 -2.90
C ALA A 57 -0.63 6.63 -3.65
N PHE A 58 -0.40 7.93 -3.32
CA PHE A 58 -1.03 9.02 -4.04
C PHE A 58 -0.69 8.97 -5.53
N ASN A 59 0.60 8.82 -5.83
CA ASN A 59 1.05 8.82 -7.22
C ASN A 59 0.48 7.63 -8.01
N ARG A 60 0.38 6.45 -7.40
CA ARG A 60 -0.19 5.31 -8.09
C ARG A 60 -1.68 5.51 -8.35
N MET A 61 -2.41 6.03 -7.39
CA MET A 61 -3.85 6.29 -7.58
C MET A 61 -4.10 7.31 -8.68
N ASP A 62 -3.30 8.37 -8.73
CA ASP A 62 -3.43 9.36 -9.79
C ASP A 62 -3.06 8.77 -11.15
N GLN A 63 -1.97 8.01 -11.19
CA GLN A 63 -1.52 7.38 -12.44
C GLN A 63 -2.58 6.49 -13.07
N ILE A 64 -3.35 5.76 -12.27
CA ILE A 64 -4.37 4.87 -12.80
C ILE A 64 -5.71 5.56 -13.04
N GLY A 65 -5.77 6.89 -12.88
CA GLY A 65 -6.98 7.65 -13.15
C GLY A 65 -8.00 7.66 -12.02
N LYS A 66 -7.57 7.36 -10.80
CA LYS A 66 -8.42 7.40 -9.60
C LYS A 66 -7.80 8.31 -8.56
N PRO A 67 -7.61 9.59 -8.84
CA PRO A 67 -6.89 10.49 -7.93
C PRO A 67 -7.61 10.61 -6.61
N VAL A 68 -6.82 10.74 -5.55
CA VAL A 68 -7.31 10.97 -4.20
C VAL A 68 -6.84 12.33 -3.71
N ASP A 69 -7.31 12.74 -2.55
CA ASP A 69 -7.05 14.07 -2.03
C ASP A 69 -5.60 14.28 -1.61
N ASP A 70 -5.11 15.51 -1.77
CA ASP A 70 -3.76 15.90 -1.39
C ASP A 70 -3.57 15.92 0.13
N PHE A 71 -4.63 15.90 0.92
CA PHE A 71 -4.55 16.16 2.35
C PHE A 71 -5.27 15.11 3.18
N MET A 72 -4.98 13.84 2.92
CA MET A 72 -5.53 12.74 3.72
C MET A 72 -4.66 12.36 4.91
N GLY A 73 -3.60 13.10 5.16
CA GLY A 73 -2.76 12.89 6.34
C GLY A 73 -1.84 11.69 6.23
N ASN A 74 -1.56 11.07 7.37
CA ASN A 74 -0.67 9.92 7.44
C ASN A 74 -1.33 8.68 6.87
N GLY A 75 -0.52 7.67 6.53
CA GLY A 75 -1.02 6.48 5.87
C GLY A 75 -2.18 5.80 6.60
N GLY A 76 -2.08 5.69 7.92
CA GLY A 76 -3.14 5.09 8.72
C GLY A 76 -4.40 5.92 8.84
N GLU A 77 -4.35 7.19 8.41
CA GLU A 77 -5.51 8.09 8.45
C GLU A 77 -6.32 8.08 7.16
N TRP A 78 -5.79 7.51 6.10
CA TRP A 78 -6.43 7.61 4.77
C TRP A 78 -7.84 7.01 4.75
N GLY A 79 -8.08 5.99 5.57
CA GLY A 79 -9.41 5.39 5.62
C GLY A 79 -10.48 6.37 6.08
N TYR A 80 -10.32 6.90 7.30
CA TYR A 80 -11.37 7.76 7.85
C TYR A 80 -11.34 9.17 7.25
N LYS A 81 -10.17 9.69 6.89
CA LYS A 81 -10.10 10.99 6.23
C LYS A 81 -10.63 10.94 4.81
N GLY A 82 -10.33 9.87 4.08
CA GLY A 82 -10.89 9.67 2.76
C GLY A 82 -12.40 9.60 2.79
N LYS A 83 -12.94 8.87 3.76
CA LYS A 83 -14.39 8.80 3.92
C LYS A 83 -14.99 10.17 4.22
N ALA A 84 -14.37 10.94 5.10
CA ALA A 84 -14.86 12.28 5.44
C ALA A 84 -14.82 13.22 4.24
N LEU A 85 -13.90 13.01 3.31
CA LEU A 85 -13.77 13.82 2.10
C LEU A 85 -14.66 13.32 0.95
N GLY A 86 -15.41 12.25 1.15
CA GLY A 86 -16.35 11.76 0.15
C GLY A 86 -15.82 10.68 -0.77
N TYR A 87 -14.64 10.17 -0.52
CA TYR A 87 -14.10 9.05 -1.31
C TYR A 87 -14.77 7.74 -0.89
N LYS A 88 -14.76 6.77 -1.79
CA LYS A 88 -15.26 5.45 -1.47
C LYS A 88 -14.25 4.73 -0.58
N VAL A 89 -14.67 4.32 0.60
CA VAL A 89 -13.83 3.62 1.56
C VAL A 89 -14.56 2.38 2.05
N THR A 90 -13.93 1.23 1.88
CA THR A 90 -14.52 -0.06 2.29
C THR A 90 -13.49 -0.86 3.07
N ASN A 91 -13.94 -1.98 3.64
CA ASN A 91 -13.06 -2.97 4.26
C ASN A 91 -12.85 -4.19 3.37
N LYS A 92 -13.27 -4.13 2.11
CA LYS A 92 -13.13 -5.24 1.18
C LYS A 92 -11.97 -4.99 0.23
N PRO A 93 -11.00 -5.90 0.15
CA PRO A 93 -9.89 -5.77 -0.77
C PRO A 93 -10.34 -5.59 -2.22
N LYS A 94 -9.65 -4.69 -2.91
CA LYS A 94 -9.92 -4.43 -4.32
C LYS A 94 -8.65 -3.98 -5.01
N VAL A 95 -8.37 -4.53 -6.18
CA VAL A 95 -7.23 -4.13 -7.00
C VAL A 95 -7.38 -2.67 -7.42
N GLY A 96 -6.31 -1.92 -7.36
CA GLY A 96 -6.32 -0.52 -7.77
C GLY A 96 -6.90 0.41 -6.72
N THR A 97 -6.78 0.05 -5.45
CA THR A 97 -7.15 0.92 -4.34
C THR A 97 -5.92 1.20 -3.48
N ALA A 98 -6.00 2.26 -2.69
CA ALA A 98 -5.00 2.52 -1.65
C ALA A 98 -5.45 1.77 -0.39
N ILE A 99 -4.58 0.90 0.12
CA ILE A 99 -4.86 0.17 1.35
C ILE A 99 -4.23 0.92 2.52
N SER A 100 -5.07 1.32 3.47
CA SER A 100 -4.67 2.04 4.66
C SER A 100 -4.60 1.06 5.83
N PHE A 101 -3.40 0.90 6.39
CA PHE A 101 -3.15 0.00 7.52
C PHE A 101 -3.26 0.77 8.82
N PRO A 102 -4.05 0.30 9.78
CA PRO A 102 -4.09 0.92 11.10
C PRO A 102 -2.69 0.96 11.74
N PRO A 103 -2.42 1.97 12.56
CA PRO A 103 -1.12 2.06 13.23
C PRO A 103 -0.75 0.77 13.94
N GLY A 104 0.49 0.33 13.70
CA GLY A 104 1.06 -0.87 14.31
C GLY A 104 0.70 -2.18 13.63
N SER A 105 -0.30 -2.22 12.74
CA SER A 105 -0.65 -3.46 12.06
C SER A 105 0.34 -3.74 10.95
N PHE A 106 0.68 -5.00 10.75
CA PHE A 106 1.59 -5.48 9.71
C PHE A 106 2.92 -4.72 9.73
N GLY A 107 3.40 -4.37 10.92
CA GLY A 107 4.66 -3.64 11.08
C GLY A 107 4.59 -2.18 10.73
N SER A 108 3.41 -1.63 10.52
CA SER A 108 3.29 -0.20 10.23
C SER A 108 3.68 0.63 11.43
N ASP A 109 4.00 1.90 11.16
CA ASP A 109 4.36 2.82 12.23
C ASP A 109 3.28 2.83 13.32
N PRO A 110 3.68 2.72 14.61
CA PRO A 110 2.70 2.63 15.70
C PRO A 110 1.89 3.91 15.90
N VAL A 111 2.32 5.02 15.34
CA VAL A 111 1.60 6.30 15.43
C VAL A 111 0.91 6.64 14.12
N TYR A 112 1.64 6.52 13.00
CA TYR A 112 1.18 7.04 11.71
C TYR A 112 0.53 5.99 10.81
N GLY A 113 0.66 4.70 11.14
CA GLY A 113 0.19 3.66 10.25
C GLY A 113 0.96 3.62 8.95
N HIS A 114 0.30 3.15 7.91
CA HIS A 114 0.95 2.96 6.61
C HIS A 114 -0.11 2.93 5.52
N VAL A 115 0.28 3.22 4.29
CA VAL A 115 -0.60 3.07 3.13
C VAL A 115 0.20 2.47 1.97
N ALA A 116 -0.45 1.63 1.17
CA ALA A 116 0.17 0.96 0.04
C ALA A 116 -0.83 0.90 -1.11
N PHE A 117 -0.39 0.40 -2.26
CA PHE A 117 -1.22 0.23 -3.44
C PHE A 117 -1.51 -1.25 -3.67
N VAL A 118 -2.79 -1.60 -3.87
CA VAL A 118 -3.20 -3.00 -4.06
C VAL A 118 -3.00 -3.39 -5.52
N GLU A 119 -2.06 -4.31 -5.74
CA GLU A 119 -1.73 -4.79 -7.08
C GLU A 119 -2.54 -6.02 -7.48
N VAL A 120 -2.72 -6.97 -6.56
CA VAL A 120 -3.41 -8.23 -6.83
C VAL A 120 -4.19 -8.66 -5.60
N VAL A 121 -5.38 -9.19 -5.79
CA VAL A 121 -6.18 -9.83 -4.75
C VAL A 121 -6.21 -11.32 -5.07
N ASN A 122 -5.69 -12.15 -4.18
CA ASN A 122 -5.65 -13.59 -4.38
C ASN A 122 -6.95 -14.26 -3.94
N ALA A 123 -7.21 -15.43 -4.49
CA ALA A 123 -8.44 -16.17 -4.18
C ALA A 123 -8.56 -16.53 -2.69
N ASP A 124 -7.43 -16.70 -2.01
CA ASP A 124 -7.41 -17.01 -0.58
C ASP A 124 -7.58 -15.79 0.33
N GLY A 125 -7.75 -14.61 -0.24
CA GLY A 125 -7.93 -13.39 0.53
C GLY A 125 -6.64 -12.65 0.88
N THR A 126 -5.49 -13.18 0.49
CA THR A 126 -4.23 -12.44 0.60
C THR A 126 -4.12 -11.44 -0.54
N LEU A 127 -3.25 -10.44 -0.37
CA LEU A 127 -3.07 -9.37 -1.36
C LEU A 127 -1.61 -9.18 -1.69
N LEU A 128 -1.31 -8.89 -2.94
CA LEU A 128 -0.01 -8.31 -3.26
C LEU A 128 -0.15 -6.79 -3.25
N VAL A 129 0.72 -6.13 -2.51
CA VAL A 129 0.79 -4.66 -2.50
C VAL A 129 2.16 -4.20 -2.96
N SER A 130 2.20 -3.00 -3.52
CA SER A 130 3.43 -2.26 -3.77
C SER A 130 3.44 -1.02 -2.88
N GLU A 131 4.63 -0.59 -2.46
CA GLU A 131 4.74 0.44 -1.44
C GLU A 131 6.12 1.07 -1.43
N CYS A 132 6.21 2.27 -0.87
CA CYS A 132 7.46 2.93 -0.54
C CYS A 132 7.61 3.02 0.96
N ASN A 133 8.83 3.34 1.38
CA ASN A 133 9.17 3.61 2.79
C ASN A 133 9.25 2.35 3.65
N VAL A 134 9.37 1.21 3.02
CA VAL A 134 9.62 -0.07 3.70
C VAL A 134 11.09 -0.46 3.54
N VAL A 135 11.59 -0.41 2.32
CA VAL A 135 13.01 -0.67 2.03
C VAL A 135 13.71 0.68 1.87
N ASN A 136 14.83 0.87 2.57
CA ASN A 136 15.57 2.13 2.55
C ASN A 136 14.63 3.32 2.74
N PRO A 137 14.02 3.48 3.92
CA PRO A 137 13.01 4.51 4.13
C PRO A 137 13.44 5.89 3.66
N GLY A 138 12.53 6.58 2.97
CA GLY A 138 12.78 7.90 2.43
C GLY A 138 13.46 7.94 1.08
N SER A 139 13.93 6.80 0.58
CA SER A 139 14.71 6.74 -0.67
C SER A 139 13.84 6.68 -1.93
N GLY A 140 12.54 6.42 -1.78
CA GLY A 140 11.67 6.20 -2.93
C GLY A 140 11.75 4.79 -3.50
N THR A 141 12.45 3.88 -2.85
CA THR A 141 12.52 2.49 -3.29
C THR A 141 11.14 1.84 -3.19
N ILE A 142 10.68 1.28 -4.29
CA ILE A 142 9.41 0.56 -4.35
C ILE A 142 9.67 -0.89 -4.00
N SER A 143 8.83 -1.45 -3.16
CA SER A 143 8.93 -2.86 -2.79
C SER A 143 7.56 -3.49 -2.76
N TYR A 144 7.52 -4.82 -2.66
CA TYR A 144 6.30 -5.62 -2.74
C TYR A 144 6.22 -6.57 -1.57
N ARG A 145 5.03 -6.75 -1.05
CA ARG A 145 4.75 -7.75 -0.01
C ARG A 145 3.39 -8.39 -0.25
N VAL A 146 3.22 -9.60 0.25
CA VAL A 146 1.93 -10.24 0.30
C VAL A 146 1.34 -10.03 1.71
N VAL A 147 0.17 -9.43 1.76
CA VAL A 147 -0.53 -9.11 3.00
C VAL A 147 -1.40 -10.30 3.39
N PRO A 148 -1.30 -10.81 4.63
CA PRO A 148 -2.13 -11.94 5.06
C PRO A 148 -3.59 -11.54 5.22
N THR A 149 -4.48 -12.50 5.14
CA THR A 149 -5.92 -12.28 5.21
C THR A 149 -6.34 -11.56 6.48
N SER A 150 -5.72 -11.91 7.61
CA SER A 150 -6.06 -11.27 8.89
C SER A 150 -5.83 -9.76 8.87
N ILE A 151 -4.77 -9.31 8.19
CA ILE A 151 -4.47 -7.88 8.05
C ILE A 151 -5.35 -7.27 6.97
N ALA A 152 -5.53 -7.98 5.85
CA ALA A 152 -6.36 -7.48 4.75
C ALA A 152 -7.78 -7.16 5.23
N ASN A 153 -8.29 -7.92 6.19
CA ASN A 153 -9.67 -7.76 6.68
C ASN A 153 -9.85 -6.61 7.66
N ILE A 154 -8.79 -6.08 8.23
CA ILE A 154 -8.89 -4.95 9.16
C ILE A 154 -8.45 -3.62 8.53
N ALA A 155 -7.91 -3.66 7.34
CA ALA A 155 -7.48 -2.46 6.63
C ALA A 155 -8.66 -1.76 5.95
N SER A 156 -8.44 -0.53 5.53
CA SER A 156 -9.42 0.24 4.75
C SER A 156 -8.90 0.41 3.32
N TYR A 157 -9.81 0.37 2.37
CA TYR A 157 -9.49 0.47 0.94
C TYR A 157 -10.14 1.73 0.38
N VAL A 158 -9.34 2.63 -0.17
CA VAL A 158 -9.75 3.97 -0.59
C VAL A 158 -9.62 4.10 -2.09
N GLU A 159 -10.68 4.64 -2.74
CA GLU A 159 -10.64 4.98 -4.16
C GLU A 159 -11.54 6.14 -4.54
#